data_825e8060fbf7eaecc57787ef5e454d04
#
_entry.id   825e8060fbf7eaecc57787ef5e454d04
#
_cell.length_a   1.000
_cell.length_b   1.000
_cell.length_c   1.000
_cell.angle_alpha   90.00
_cell.angle_beta   90.00
_cell.angle_gamma   90.00
#
_symmetry.space_group_name_H-M   'P 1'
#
loop_
_entity.id
_entity.type
_entity.pdbx_description
1 polymer ?
#
loop_
_entity_poly.entity_id
_entity_poly.type
_entity_poly.pdbx_seq_one_letter_code
_entity_poly.pdbx_strand_id
1 'polypeptide(L)'
;MPKKADSRLPFLDAVARKALWLSTWMIHNANHLRANEDGLKVGGHQASSASSAAILTALYGAVLRPHDRVAVKPHASPAFHALNYLFGLIDRDKLENFRGYGGAQSYPSRTKDTDDVD
;
A
#
# COMPACT_ATOMS: atom_id res chain seq x y z
N MET A 1 19.30 27.40 15.96
CA MET A 1 19.32 27.41 14.49
C MET A 1 18.17 26.60 13.95
N PRO A 2 17.39 27.13 13.03
CA PRO A 2 16.37 26.32 12.36
C PRO A 2 17.05 25.21 11.56
N LYS A 3 16.51 23.99 11.64
CA LYS A 3 16.98 22.89 10.80
C LYS A 3 16.64 23.21 9.34
N LYS A 4 17.59 22.93 8.46
CA LYS A 4 17.33 23.04 7.01
C LYS A 4 16.22 22.08 6.64
N ALA A 5 15.24 22.52 5.86
CA ALA A 5 14.16 21.67 5.38
C ALA A 5 14.73 20.51 4.56
N ASP A 6 14.21 19.31 4.79
CA ASP A 6 14.58 18.15 3.99
C ASP A 6 14.04 18.34 2.57
N SER A 7 14.93 18.33 1.58
CA SER A 7 14.55 18.53 0.17
C SER A 7 13.66 17.41 -0.39
N ARG A 8 13.58 16.26 0.32
CA ARG A 8 12.71 15.16 -0.06
C ARG A 8 11.24 15.38 0.33
N LEU A 9 10.96 16.34 1.25
CA LEU A 9 9.61 16.49 1.80
C LEU A 9 8.52 16.73 0.74
N PRO A 10 8.71 17.60 -0.28
CA PRO A 10 7.68 17.77 -1.30
C PRO A 10 7.38 16.49 -2.07
N PHE A 11 8.42 15.72 -2.38
CA PHE A 11 8.26 14.44 -3.07
C PHE A 11 7.55 13.42 -2.18
N LEU A 12 7.95 13.29 -0.91
CA LEU A 12 7.34 12.37 0.03
C LEU A 12 5.88 12.73 0.32
N ASP A 13 5.56 14.02 0.38
CA ASP A 13 4.17 14.48 0.54
C ASP A 13 3.32 14.04 -0.66
N ALA A 14 3.83 14.21 -1.88
CA ALA A 14 3.14 13.77 -3.08
C ALA A 14 2.94 12.25 -3.10
N VAL A 15 3.95 11.48 -2.69
CA VAL A 15 3.86 10.01 -2.58
C VAL A 15 2.80 9.62 -1.55
N ALA A 16 2.79 10.27 -0.38
CA ALA A 16 1.82 9.97 0.67
C ALA A 16 0.38 10.23 0.21
N ARG A 17 0.14 11.33 -0.49
CA ARG A 17 -1.18 11.66 -1.05
C ARG A 17 -1.61 10.64 -2.09
N LYS A 18 -0.70 10.23 -2.96
CA LYS A 18 -0.99 9.24 -4.00
C LYS A 18 -1.24 7.86 -3.38
N ALA A 19 -0.47 7.48 -2.38
CA ALA A 19 -0.66 6.23 -1.66
C ALA A 19 -2.02 6.20 -0.95
N LEU A 20 -2.42 7.31 -0.35
CA LEU A 20 -3.74 7.45 0.27
C LEU A 20 -4.85 7.27 -0.76
N TRP A 21 -4.74 7.95 -1.91
CA TRP A 21 -5.73 7.82 -2.98
C TRP A 21 -5.81 6.39 -3.51
N LEU A 22 -4.66 5.79 -3.81
CA LEU A 22 -4.61 4.43 -4.38
C LEU A 22 -5.15 3.39 -3.41
N SER A 23 -4.77 3.46 -2.13
CA SER A 23 -5.25 2.51 -1.13
C SER A 23 -6.76 2.62 -0.91
N THR A 24 -7.29 3.84 -0.92
CA THR A 24 -8.73 4.09 -0.86
C THR A 24 -9.44 3.50 -2.08
N TRP A 25 -8.89 3.74 -3.26
CA TRP A 25 -9.44 3.21 -4.51
C TRP A 25 -9.40 1.68 -4.54
N MET A 26 -8.31 1.06 -4.10
CA MET A 26 -8.18 -0.41 -4.08
C MET A 26 -9.31 -1.08 -3.31
N ILE A 27 -9.60 -0.58 -2.12
CA ILE A 27 -10.67 -1.11 -1.27
C ILE A 27 -12.03 -0.86 -1.93
N HIS A 28 -12.24 0.34 -2.44
CA HIS A 28 -13.48 0.70 -3.12
C HIS A 28 -13.70 -0.16 -4.37
N ASN A 29 -12.67 -0.32 -5.20
CA ASN A 29 -12.72 -1.15 -6.39
C ASN A 29 -13.07 -2.60 -6.04
N ALA A 30 -12.43 -3.16 -5.04
CA ALA A 30 -12.64 -4.55 -4.65
C ALA A 30 -14.07 -4.82 -4.16
N ASN A 31 -14.71 -3.83 -3.54
CA ASN A 31 -16.04 -4.00 -2.96
C ASN A 31 -17.20 -3.47 -3.80
N HIS A 32 -16.95 -2.53 -4.72
CA HIS A 32 -18.01 -1.81 -5.41
C HIS A 32 -17.88 -1.73 -6.92
N LEU A 33 -16.67 -1.71 -7.48
CA LEU A 33 -16.47 -1.50 -8.92
C LEU A 33 -16.18 -2.79 -9.68
N ARG A 34 -15.34 -3.64 -9.11
CA ARG A 34 -14.94 -4.91 -9.71
C ARG A 34 -16.07 -5.91 -9.70
N ALA A 35 -16.16 -6.75 -10.75
CA ALA A 35 -17.16 -7.82 -10.82
C ALA A 35 -17.08 -8.72 -9.59
N ASN A 36 -18.25 -9.04 -9.03
CA ASN A 36 -18.36 -9.84 -7.82
C ASN A 36 -19.50 -10.86 -8.02
N GLU A 37 -19.12 -12.09 -8.37
CA GLU A 37 -20.07 -13.14 -8.76
C GLU A 37 -20.92 -13.66 -7.60
N ASP A 38 -20.39 -13.66 -6.39
CA ASP A 38 -21.07 -14.18 -5.21
C ASP A 38 -21.81 -13.11 -4.38
N GLY A 39 -21.70 -11.85 -4.77
CA GLY A 39 -22.33 -10.73 -4.07
C GLY A 39 -21.72 -10.40 -2.71
N LEU A 40 -20.66 -11.10 -2.30
CA LEU A 40 -20.02 -10.86 -1.03
C LEU A 40 -18.98 -9.75 -1.15
N LYS A 41 -18.91 -8.90 -0.13
CA LYS A 41 -17.87 -7.86 -0.06
C LYS A 41 -16.53 -8.48 0.31
N VAL A 42 -15.48 -8.00 -0.35
CA VAL A 42 -14.11 -8.44 -0.08
C VAL A 42 -13.62 -7.92 1.25
N GLY A 43 -14.16 -6.80 1.71
CA GLY A 43 -13.74 -6.16 2.95
C GLY A 43 -12.60 -5.17 2.75
N GLY A 44 -11.94 -4.84 3.85
CA GLY A 44 -10.88 -3.84 3.89
C GLY A 44 -11.23 -2.72 4.87
N HIS A 45 -10.21 -2.13 5.48
CA HIS A 45 -10.39 -1.13 6.53
C HIS A 45 -9.85 0.22 6.05
N GLN A 46 -10.75 1.05 5.48
CA GLN A 46 -10.38 2.36 4.90
C GLN A 46 -9.67 3.26 5.92
N ALA A 47 -10.26 3.42 7.11
CA ALA A 47 -9.70 4.31 8.11
C ALA A 47 -8.33 3.85 8.62
N SER A 48 -8.18 2.55 8.88
CA SER A 48 -6.93 1.99 9.38
C SER A 48 -5.81 2.13 8.35
N SER A 49 -6.11 1.84 7.08
CA SER A 49 -5.15 2.00 6.00
C SER A 49 -4.78 3.46 5.81
N ALA A 50 -5.77 4.36 5.75
CA ALA A 50 -5.54 5.78 5.56
C ALA A 50 -4.67 6.38 6.65
N SER A 51 -4.89 6.00 7.91
CA SER A 51 -4.11 6.52 9.04
C SER A 51 -2.65 6.10 9.00
N SER A 52 -2.31 5.03 8.30
CA SER A 52 -0.93 4.53 8.18
C SER A 52 -0.17 5.09 6.97
N ALA A 53 -0.85 5.72 6.02
CA ALA A 53 -0.25 6.09 4.74
C ALA A 53 0.97 7.01 4.90
N ALA A 54 0.87 8.05 5.72
CA ALA A 54 1.99 8.99 5.93
C ALA A 54 3.15 8.32 6.68
N ILE A 55 2.84 7.49 7.67
CA ILE A 55 3.86 6.77 8.45
C ILE A 55 4.64 5.82 7.55
N LEU A 56 3.94 5.01 6.77
CA LEU A 56 4.58 4.05 5.86
C LEU A 56 5.37 4.77 4.76
N THR A 57 4.85 5.89 4.24
CA THR A 57 5.59 6.69 3.25
C THR A 57 6.90 7.19 3.83
N ALA A 58 6.89 7.70 5.05
CA ALA A 58 8.11 8.17 5.71
C ALA A 58 9.10 7.01 5.95
N LEU A 59 8.61 5.87 6.40
CA LEU A 59 9.45 4.69 6.62
C LEU A 59 10.12 4.25 5.32
N TYR A 60 9.36 3.93 4.30
CA TYR A 60 9.89 3.37 3.05
C TYR A 60 10.60 4.40 2.19
N GLY A 61 10.20 5.66 2.28
CA GLY A 61 10.79 6.72 1.47
C GLY A 61 12.03 7.37 2.05
N ALA A 62 12.22 7.33 3.38
CA ALA A 62 13.25 8.15 4.02
C ALA A 62 14.01 7.49 5.17
N VAL A 63 13.51 6.42 5.78
CA VAL A 63 14.05 5.89 7.03
C VAL A 63 14.68 4.51 6.87
N LEU A 64 13.98 3.58 6.22
CA LEU A 64 14.43 2.20 6.11
C LEU A 64 15.70 2.08 5.27
N ARG A 65 16.59 1.21 5.71
CA ARG A 65 17.81 0.82 4.99
C ARG A 65 17.54 -0.46 4.19
N PRO A 66 18.38 -0.80 3.18
CA PRO A 66 18.13 -1.97 2.35
C PRO A 66 18.00 -3.30 3.10
N HIS A 67 18.62 -3.42 4.27
CA HIS A 67 18.57 -4.64 5.08
C HIS A 67 17.48 -4.64 6.14
N ASP A 68 16.78 -3.52 6.32
CA ASP A 68 15.67 -3.45 7.27
C ASP A 68 14.45 -4.21 6.73
N ARG A 69 13.68 -4.79 7.63
CA ARG A 69 12.45 -5.51 7.29
C ARG A 69 11.29 -5.02 8.15
N VAL A 70 10.12 -4.93 7.55
CA VAL A 70 8.90 -4.48 8.22
C VAL A 70 7.78 -5.47 7.97
N ALA A 71 7.15 -5.92 9.05
CA ALA A 71 5.96 -6.76 8.95
C ALA A 71 4.73 -5.86 9.01
N VAL A 72 4.12 -5.59 7.87
CA VAL A 72 2.95 -4.72 7.79
C VAL A 72 1.69 -5.49 8.15
N LYS A 73 0.91 -4.97 9.09
CA LYS A 73 -0.35 -5.59 9.51
C LYS A 73 -1.41 -5.50 8.39
N PRO A 74 -2.35 -6.48 8.33
CA PRO A 74 -3.34 -6.53 7.25
C PRO A 74 -4.18 -5.27 7.09
N HIS A 75 -4.49 -4.57 8.17
CA HIS A 75 -5.27 -3.33 8.13
C HIS A 75 -4.55 -2.21 7.37
N ALA A 76 -3.23 -2.26 7.31
CA ALA A 76 -2.41 -1.29 6.57
C ALA A 76 -1.94 -1.84 5.22
N SER A 77 -2.33 -3.05 4.84
CA SER A 77 -1.85 -3.67 3.60
C SER A 77 -2.22 -2.87 2.34
N PRO A 78 -3.39 -2.22 2.24
CA PRO A 78 -3.66 -1.40 1.05
C PRO A 78 -2.64 -0.27 0.87
N ALA A 79 -2.28 0.45 1.95
CA ALA A 79 -1.26 1.49 1.89
C ALA A 79 0.12 0.90 1.54
N PHE A 80 0.46 -0.24 2.11
CA PHE A 80 1.71 -0.96 1.80
C PHE A 80 1.79 -1.32 0.31
N HIS A 81 0.75 -1.92 -0.25
CA HIS A 81 0.73 -2.29 -1.67
C HIS A 81 0.75 -1.06 -2.58
N ALA A 82 0.05 0.00 -2.20
CA ALA A 82 0.07 1.25 -2.96
C ALA A 82 1.49 1.82 -3.05
N LEU A 83 2.24 1.80 -1.94
CA LEU A 83 3.63 2.24 -1.93
C LEU A 83 4.52 1.35 -2.79
N ASN A 84 4.37 0.04 -2.70
CA ASN A 84 5.12 -0.89 -3.54
C ASN A 84 4.88 -0.63 -5.02
N TYR A 85 3.64 -0.35 -5.40
CA TYR A 85 3.32 0.04 -6.78
C TYR A 85 4.01 1.35 -7.16
N LEU A 86 3.94 2.37 -6.32
CA LEU A 86 4.54 3.68 -6.60
C LEU A 86 6.07 3.60 -6.70
N PHE A 87 6.69 2.70 -5.95
CA PHE A 87 8.14 2.46 -6.03
C PHE A 87 8.54 1.45 -7.11
N GLY A 88 7.59 0.97 -7.91
CA GLY A 88 7.87 0.10 -9.04
C GLY A 88 8.10 -1.37 -8.68
N LEU A 89 7.71 -1.81 -7.50
CA LEU A 89 7.95 -3.18 -7.02
C LEU A 89 6.84 -4.16 -7.41
N ILE A 90 5.63 -3.67 -7.64
CA ILE A 90 4.51 -4.49 -8.11
C ILE A 90 3.78 -3.79 -9.25
N ASP A 91 3.05 -4.57 -10.05
CA ASP A 91 2.31 -4.07 -11.19
C ASP A 91 0.92 -3.58 -10.81
N ARG A 92 0.33 -2.76 -11.68
CA ARG A 92 -1.00 -2.17 -11.49
C ARG A 92 -2.09 -3.23 -11.32
N ASP A 93 -2.02 -4.33 -12.08
CA ASP A 93 -3.02 -5.40 -12.02
C ASP A 93 -3.12 -6.03 -10.63
N LYS A 94 -2.03 -6.04 -9.85
CA LYS A 94 -2.03 -6.49 -8.46
C LYS A 94 -2.95 -5.62 -7.60
N LEU A 95 -2.92 -4.30 -7.81
CA LEU A 95 -3.78 -3.37 -7.08
C LEU A 95 -5.24 -3.51 -7.54
N GLU A 96 -5.47 -3.64 -8.83
CA GLU A 96 -6.81 -3.78 -9.39
C GLU A 96 -7.50 -5.06 -8.91
N ASN A 97 -6.71 -6.10 -8.67
CA ASN A 97 -7.20 -7.40 -8.19
C ASN A 97 -6.93 -7.62 -6.70
N PHE A 98 -6.89 -6.55 -5.92
CA PHE A 98 -6.65 -6.61 -4.47
C PHE A 98 -7.60 -7.61 -3.80
N ARG A 99 -7.03 -8.54 -3.03
CA ARG A 99 -7.71 -9.65 -2.36
C ARG A 99 -8.38 -10.65 -3.30
N GLY A 100 -8.12 -10.54 -4.61
CA GLY A 100 -8.53 -11.54 -5.58
C GLY A 100 -7.41 -12.55 -5.82
N TYR A 101 -7.74 -13.63 -6.51
CA TYR A 101 -6.74 -14.64 -6.87
C TYR A 101 -5.67 -14.03 -7.77
N GLY A 102 -4.42 -14.18 -7.39
CA GLY A 102 -3.28 -13.62 -8.13
C GLY A 102 -3.04 -12.14 -7.90
N GLY A 103 -3.89 -11.44 -7.15
CA GLY A 103 -3.71 -10.04 -6.81
C GLY A 103 -3.01 -9.85 -5.47
N ALA A 104 -2.78 -8.59 -5.09
CA ALA A 104 -2.21 -8.25 -3.80
C ALA A 104 -3.14 -8.69 -2.66
N GLN A 105 -2.59 -9.25 -1.59
CA GLN A 105 -3.35 -9.85 -0.51
C GLN A 105 -3.25 -9.03 0.78
N SER A 106 -4.22 -9.20 1.68
CA SER A 106 -4.20 -8.56 3.00
C SER A 106 -3.08 -9.09 3.89
N TYR A 107 -2.68 -10.35 3.66
CA TYR A 107 -1.59 -11.00 4.39
C TYR A 107 -0.48 -11.34 3.41
N PRO A 108 0.38 -10.37 3.05
CA PRO A 108 1.49 -10.64 2.15
C PRO A 108 2.39 -11.76 2.71
N SER A 109 2.89 -12.60 1.84
CA SER A 109 3.68 -13.77 2.25
C SER A 109 4.91 -13.92 1.37
N ARG A 110 6.09 -13.97 2.00
CA ARG A 110 7.35 -14.18 1.30
C ARG A 110 7.45 -15.55 0.62
N THR A 111 6.64 -16.50 1.06
CA THR A 111 6.66 -17.86 0.50
C THR A 111 5.60 -18.11 -0.57
N LYS A 112 4.53 -17.33 -0.57
CA LYS A 112 3.40 -17.51 -1.49
C LYS A 112 3.31 -16.43 -2.57
N ASP A 113 3.77 -15.23 -2.27
CA ASP A 113 3.75 -14.13 -3.22
C ASP A 113 5.08 -14.08 -3.96
N THR A 114 5.00 -13.81 -5.27
CA THR A 114 6.19 -13.70 -6.12
C THR A 114 6.85 -12.31 -6.03
N ASP A 115 6.10 -11.34 -5.54
CA ASP A 115 6.59 -9.98 -5.38
C ASP A 115 7.35 -9.84 -4.07
N ASP A 116 8.19 -8.82 -3.99
CA ASP A 116 8.94 -8.56 -2.77
C ASP A 116 7.99 -8.04 -1.69
N VAL A 117 7.94 -8.78 -0.60
CA VAL A 117 7.19 -8.39 0.60
C VAL A 117 8.11 -8.49 1.80
N ASP A 118 8.10 -7.50 2.64
CA ASP A 118 8.96 -7.44 3.83
C ASP A 118 8.53 -8.38 4.93
#